data_271f8a6f4f12dc8b79cbcd1d73e98768
#
_entry.id   271f8a6f4f12dc8b79cbcd1d73e98768
#
_cell.length_a   1.000
_cell.length_b   1.000
_cell.length_c   1.000
_cell.angle_alpha   90.00
_cell.angle_beta   90.00
_cell.angle_gamma   90.00
#
_symmetry.space_group_name_H-M   'P 1'
#
loop_
_entity.id
_entity.type
_entity.pdbx_description
1 polymer ?
#
loop_
_entity_poly.entity_id
_entity_poly.type
_entity_poly.pdbx_seq_one_letter_code
_entity_poly.pdbx_strand_id
1 'polypeptide(L)'
;MKNKVLKKFTALLCSAVLLTAVGCGNVQQNAEESQSEASVSEISEEQAPLSAEKDNKSEDGTITIVDQLGKTIELDGVPERVVTTIMPFPYIFYAVVGNNDNLVGCNPSSIVAYNDSALKYMYPELASASTDFVDTSFVVNVEELIKLKPDVVFQWNYMDDEIKKMEDAGIKVIALQYGSIDDLETWIQIIATMMGKEDRAKELIDYFHANVDEVDAALAGVEDYSNVLLISDDMKVTGTGFSSYWLEHSKAINPAGDLSGEALNINMEQVYEWNPSIIYIGNFTQLQPSDLLENKLEGEDWSVVDAVKNGEVYKIPIGGYRWDPPGVETPLMIKWLAKIQHPEAFENMDMNEEVRKFYKAVYNFELTDEMLDEILGDTQN
;
A
#
# COMPACT_ATOMS: atom_id res chain seq x y z
N MET A 1 -44.07 19.73 31.30
CA MET A 1 -43.45 20.57 32.34
C MET A 1 -41.96 20.64 31.99
N LYS A 2 -41.53 21.74 31.39
CA LYS A 2 -40.68 22.84 31.88
C LYS A 2 -39.31 22.30 32.43
N ASN A 3 -38.11 22.62 31.95
CA ASN A 3 -37.59 23.94 31.61
C ASN A 3 -36.34 23.87 30.71
N LYS A 4 -36.25 24.85 29.80
CA LYS A 4 -35.06 25.28 29.07
C LYS A 4 -34.08 25.95 30.04
N VAL A 5 -32.75 25.78 29.81
CA VAL A 5 -31.74 26.79 30.15
C VAL A 5 -30.80 26.97 29.02
N LEU A 6 -30.91 28.12 28.40
CA LEU A 6 -30.07 28.72 27.37
C LEU A 6 -28.92 29.48 28.06
N LYS A 7 -27.68 29.26 27.73
CA LYS A 7 -26.59 30.20 28.07
C LYS A 7 -25.81 30.60 26.83
N LYS A 8 -26.07 31.84 26.42
CA LYS A 8 -25.23 32.63 25.51
C LYS A 8 -23.94 33.04 26.23
N PHE A 9 -22.80 33.02 25.58
CA PHE A 9 -21.67 33.86 25.92
C PHE A 9 -21.12 34.56 24.68
N THR A 10 -20.87 35.82 24.90
CA THR A 10 -20.72 36.96 24.02
C THR A 10 -19.28 37.06 23.51
N ALA A 11 -19.15 37.58 22.29
CA ALA A 11 -17.90 37.98 21.65
C ALA A 11 -17.23 39.14 22.37
N LEU A 12 -15.90 39.20 22.31
CA LEU A 12 -15.15 40.44 22.53
C LEU A 12 -14.07 40.57 21.45
N LEU A 13 -14.31 41.56 20.57
CA LEU A 13 -13.32 42.13 19.66
C LEU A 13 -12.32 42.96 20.45
N CYS A 14 -11.05 42.94 20.11
CA CYS A 14 -10.13 44.05 20.31
C CYS A 14 -9.23 44.21 19.09
N SER A 15 -9.51 45.27 18.35
CA SER A 15 -8.68 45.85 17.30
C SER A 15 -7.57 46.72 17.93
N ALA A 16 -6.38 46.69 17.39
CA ALA A 16 -5.43 47.81 17.52
C ALA A 16 -4.59 47.90 16.24
N VAL A 17 -4.85 48.97 15.53
CA VAL A 17 -4.11 49.51 14.41
C VAL A 17 -2.99 50.40 14.96
N LEU A 18 -1.78 50.37 14.38
CA LEU A 18 -0.87 51.50 14.35
C LEU A 18 0.04 51.45 13.12
N LEU A 19 -0.14 52.48 12.30
CA LEU A 19 0.72 52.92 11.18
C LEU A 19 1.94 53.72 11.71
N THR A 20 3.07 53.66 10.98
CA THR A 20 3.91 54.80 10.53
C THR A 20 5.01 54.23 9.65
N ALA A 21 5.16 54.47 8.39
CA ALA A 21 5.45 55.68 7.60
C ALA A 21 6.97 55.90 7.39
N VAL A 22 7.36 55.74 6.12
CA VAL A 22 8.25 56.59 5.28
C VAL A 22 9.76 56.63 5.54
N GLY A 23 10.52 56.32 4.47
CA GLY A 23 11.93 56.70 4.30
C GLY A 23 12.44 56.31 2.91
N CYS A 24 12.31 57.20 1.92
CA CYS A 24 12.95 57.14 0.60
C CYS A 24 14.46 57.35 0.70
N GLY A 25 15.22 56.66 -0.14
CA GLY A 25 16.62 56.96 -0.39
C GLY A 25 17.10 56.22 -1.66
N ASN A 26 17.08 56.95 -2.78
CA ASN A 26 17.65 56.56 -4.07
C ASN A 26 19.15 56.79 -4.03
N VAL A 27 20.00 55.86 -4.42
CA VAL A 27 21.29 56.10 -5.08
C VAL A 27 21.57 55.02 -6.09
N GLN A 28 22.01 55.48 -7.25
CA GLN A 28 22.22 54.78 -8.52
C GLN A 28 23.69 54.34 -8.69
N GLN A 29 23.90 53.27 -9.47
CA GLN A 29 25.09 52.87 -10.25
C GLN A 29 26.31 52.31 -9.53
N ASN A 30 26.71 51.05 -9.83
CA ASN A 30 27.55 50.68 -10.99
C ASN A 30 27.66 49.17 -11.13
N ALA A 31 27.70 48.72 -12.37
CA ALA A 31 27.95 47.38 -12.79
C ALA A 31 29.44 46.99 -12.59
N GLU A 32 29.67 45.76 -12.12
CA GLU A 32 30.85 44.98 -12.49
C GLU A 32 30.46 43.51 -12.47
N GLU A 33 30.59 42.89 -13.64
CA GLU A 33 30.53 41.47 -13.89
C GLU A 33 31.57 40.72 -13.06
N SER A 34 31.13 39.72 -12.32
CA SER A 34 32.03 38.65 -11.90
C SER A 34 31.25 37.36 -12.02
N GLN A 35 31.53 36.64 -13.09
CA GLN A 35 31.20 35.25 -13.26
C GLN A 35 31.90 34.45 -12.17
N SER A 36 31.13 33.79 -11.32
CA SER A 36 31.59 32.65 -10.57
C SER A 36 30.71 31.47 -10.91
N GLU A 37 31.22 30.59 -11.75
CA GLU A 37 30.71 29.25 -11.97
C GLU A 37 30.64 28.51 -10.64
N ALA A 38 29.44 28.36 -10.12
CA ALA A 38 29.17 27.38 -9.08
C ALA A 38 28.88 26.04 -9.76
N SER A 39 29.90 25.18 -9.79
CA SER A 39 29.74 23.78 -10.13
C SER A 39 28.69 23.14 -9.23
N VAL A 40 27.55 22.80 -9.80
CA VAL A 40 26.60 21.87 -9.20
C VAL A 40 27.27 20.49 -9.28
N SER A 41 27.81 20.02 -8.18
CA SER A 41 28.19 18.62 -8.04
C SER A 41 26.89 17.81 -7.97
N GLU A 42 26.63 17.08 -9.04
CA GLU A 42 25.71 15.94 -9.04
C GLU A 42 26.20 14.96 -7.98
N ILE A 43 25.49 14.90 -6.87
CA ILE A 43 25.58 13.76 -5.96
C ILE A 43 24.67 12.70 -6.58
N SER A 44 25.24 11.88 -7.45
CA SER A 44 24.69 10.59 -7.78
C SER A 44 24.89 9.70 -6.54
N GLU A 45 23.91 9.60 -5.69
CA GLU A 45 23.80 8.46 -4.78
C GLU A 45 23.49 7.23 -5.62
N GLU A 46 24.57 6.59 -6.09
CA GLU A 46 24.57 5.23 -6.56
C GLU A 46 24.25 4.34 -5.36
N GLN A 47 22.97 4.07 -5.14
CA GLN A 47 22.55 2.97 -4.29
C GLN A 47 23.09 1.70 -4.95
N ALA A 48 24.14 1.16 -4.36
CA ALA A 48 24.66 -0.12 -4.78
C ALA A 48 23.57 -1.17 -4.61
N PRO A 49 23.30 -1.99 -5.64
CA PRO A 49 22.43 -3.14 -5.47
C PRO A 49 23.02 -4.01 -4.36
N LEU A 50 22.18 -4.46 -3.46
CA LEU A 50 22.48 -5.51 -2.48
C LEU A 50 22.82 -6.78 -3.26
N SER A 51 24.02 -6.80 -3.88
CA SER A 51 24.56 -7.96 -4.56
C SER A 51 25.48 -8.68 -3.59
N ALA A 52 25.17 -9.89 -3.39
CA ALA A 52 25.99 -11.06 -3.19
C ALA A 52 25.45 -11.93 -2.05
N GLU A 53 25.14 -13.14 -2.42
CA GLU A 53 25.14 -14.34 -1.61
C GLU A 53 26.20 -14.25 -0.50
N LYS A 54 25.84 -13.66 0.63
CA LYS A 54 26.47 -13.93 1.90
C LYS A 54 25.52 -14.88 2.61
N ASP A 55 26.01 -16.07 2.91
CA ASP A 55 25.42 -16.94 3.91
C ASP A 55 25.15 -16.07 5.16
N ASN A 56 23.90 -15.57 5.30
CA ASN A 56 23.49 -14.73 6.44
C ASN A 56 23.38 -15.54 7.73
N LYS A 57 23.75 -16.81 7.66
CA LYS A 57 23.79 -17.74 8.79
C LYS A 57 25.23 -18.02 9.18
N SER A 58 25.62 -17.64 10.37
CA SER A 58 26.93 -17.96 10.92
C SER A 58 27.05 -19.43 11.31
N GLU A 59 28.29 -19.94 11.49
CA GLU A 59 28.56 -21.34 11.90
C GLU A 59 27.87 -21.73 13.21
N ASP A 60 27.56 -20.79 14.09
CA ASP A 60 26.83 -21.00 15.35
C ASP A 60 25.29 -20.95 15.20
N GLY A 61 24.80 -20.71 13.98
CA GLY A 61 23.36 -20.68 13.68
C GLY A 61 22.71 -19.31 13.83
N THR A 62 23.45 -18.26 14.20
CA THR A 62 22.94 -16.89 14.26
C THR A 62 22.53 -16.39 12.89
N ILE A 63 21.34 -15.79 12.80
CA ILE A 63 20.83 -15.15 11.59
C ILE A 63 20.96 -13.64 11.74
N THR A 64 21.60 -12.99 10.77
CA THR A 64 21.81 -11.54 10.75
C THR A 64 20.90 -10.89 9.72
N ILE A 65 20.11 -9.91 10.15
CA ILE A 65 19.18 -9.15 9.33
C ILE A 65 19.56 -7.67 9.43
N VAL A 66 19.54 -6.98 8.29
CA VAL A 66 19.57 -5.51 8.25
C VAL A 66 18.21 -5.03 7.89
N ASP A 67 17.57 -4.23 8.75
CA ASP A 67 16.24 -3.68 8.52
C ASP A 67 16.26 -2.41 7.65
N GLN A 68 15.08 -1.88 7.34
CA GLN A 68 14.96 -0.69 6.49
C GLN A 68 15.28 0.64 7.21
N LEU A 69 15.69 0.61 8.47
CA LEU A 69 16.38 1.71 9.15
C LEU A 69 17.93 1.55 9.10
N GLY A 70 18.42 0.49 8.47
CA GLY A 70 19.86 0.16 8.40
C GLY A 70 20.39 -0.44 9.71
N LYS A 71 19.52 -0.85 10.62
CA LYS A 71 19.91 -1.48 11.88
C LYS A 71 20.14 -2.97 11.69
N THR A 72 21.23 -3.47 12.28
CA THR A 72 21.52 -4.91 12.30
C THR A 72 20.83 -5.58 13.48
N ILE A 73 20.05 -6.62 13.21
CA ILE A 73 19.36 -7.46 14.18
C ILE A 73 19.90 -8.87 14.08
N GLU A 74 20.33 -9.44 15.19
CA GLU A 74 20.82 -10.81 15.31
C GLU A 74 19.76 -11.68 15.98
N LEU A 75 19.40 -12.80 15.34
CA LEU A 75 18.49 -13.82 15.86
C LEU A 75 19.28 -15.09 16.17
N ASP A 76 18.98 -15.74 17.29
CA ASP A 76 19.69 -16.94 17.75
C ASP A 76 19.34 -18.22 16.93
N GLY A 77 18.63 -18.04 15.83
CA GLY A 77 18.17 -19.07 14.89
C GLY A 77 16.87 -18.66 14.23
N VAL A 78 16.26 -19.56 13.46
CA VAL A 78 14.95 -19.33 12.86
C VAL A 78 13.91 -19.08 13.95
N PRO A 79 13.20 -17.92 13.97
CA PRO A 79 12.27 -17.60 15.04
C PRO A 79 11.05 -18.54 15.00
N GLU A 80 10.64 -18.99 16.17
CA GLU A 80 9.42 -19.77 16.37
C GLU A 80 8.20 -18.88 16.67
N ARG A 81 8.45 -17.65 17.16
CA ARG A 81 7.42 -16.73 17.63
C ARG A 81 7.58 -15.35 17.03
N VAL A 82 7.00 -15.19 15.85
CA VAL A 82 6.97 -13.93 15.11
C VAL A 82 5.71 -13.14 15.49
N VAL A 83 5.85 -11.86 15.69
CA VAL A 83 4.74 -10.92 15.94
C VAL A 83 4.84 -9.76 14.96
N THR A 84 3.72 -9.23 14.51
CA THR A 84 3.69 -8.06 13.64
C THR A 84 2.63 -7.05 14.08
N THR A 85 2.98 -5.78 14.06
CA THR A 85 2.02 -4.68 14.17
C THR A 85 1.50 -4.27 12.79
N ILE A 86 2.12 -4.75 11.72
CA ILE A 86 1.95 -4.32 10.34
C ILE A 86 0.78 -5.06 9.69
N MET A 87 -0.20 -4.32 9.20
CA MET A 87 -1.46 -4.88 8.71
C MET A 87 -1.31 -5.83 7.50
N PRO A 88 -0.58 -5.51 6.40
CA PRO A 88 -0.45 -6.42 5.25
C PRO A 88 0.58 -7.53 5.47
N PHE A 89 1.35 -7.54 6.56
CA PHE A 89 2.43 -8.49 6.78
C PHE A 89 2.00 -9.96 6.72
N PRO A 90 0.85 -10.40 7.33
CA PRO A 90 0.52 -11.83 7.40
C PRO A 90 0.42 -12.53 6.05
N TYR A 91 -0.14 -11.88 5.03
CA TYR A 91 -0.30 -12.54 3.72
C TYR A 91 1.02 -12.60 2.94
N ILE A 92 1.89 -11.58 3.08
CA ILE A 92 3.24 -11.59 2.49
C ILE A 92 4.09 -12.66 3.18
N PHE A 93 4.01 -12.75 4.51
CA PHE A 93 4.67 -13.78 5.30
C PHE A 93 4.23 -15.19 4.86
N TYR A 94 2.92 -15.39 4.63
CA TYR A 94 2.39 -16.64 4.10
C TYR A 94 2.95 -16.99 2.71
N ALA A 95 3.03 -16.03 1.80
CA ALA A 95 3.59 -16.25 0.46
C ALA A 95 5.05 -16.75 0.50
N VAL A 96 5.85 -16.26 1.45
CA VAL A 96 7.25 -16.65 1.62
C VAL A 96 7.38 -17.97 2.38
N VAL A 97 6.64 -18.14 3.47
CA VAL A 97 6.84 -19.26 4.42
C VAL A 97 5.97 -20.48 4.09
N GLY A 98 4.79 -20.26 3.56
CA GLY A 98 3.85 -21.29 3.08
C GLY A 98 3.01 -21.95 4.18
N ASN A 99 3.46 -21.93 5.44
CA ASN A 99 2.70 -22.30 6.62
C ASN A 99 3.11 -21.39 7.77
N ASN A 100 2.34 -21.31 8.84
CA ASN A 100 2.48 -20.17 9.72
C ASN A 100 2.22 -20.42 11.19
N ASP A 101 2.66 -21.53 11.68
CA ASP A 101 2.68 -21.77 13.13
C ASP A 101 3.55 -20.74 13.88
N ASN A 102 4.40 -20.02 13.14
CA ASN A 102 5.33 -19.04 13.70
C ASN A 102 4.68 -17.67 13.99
N LEU A 103 3.62 -17.25 13.29
CA LEU A 103 3.00 -15.94 13.48
C LEU A 103 1.99 -15.97 14.62
N VAL A 104 2.43 -15.61 15.82
CA VAL A 104 1.66 -15.74 17.07
C VAL A 104 0.88 -14.49 17.46
N GLY A 105 1.12 -13.37 16.80
CA GLY A 105 0.41 -12.11 17.05
C GLY A 105 0.44 -11.20 15.83
N CYS A 106 -0.68 -10.50 15.57
CA CYS A 106 -0.80 -9.54 14.47
C CYS A 106 -1.70 -8.35 14.83
N ASN A 107 -1.70 -7.32 13.98
CA ASN A 107 -2.57 -6.16 14.14
C ASN A 107 -4.06 -6.58 14.04
N PRO A 108 -4.97 -6.03 14.85
CA PRO A 108 -6.39 -6.34 14.76
C PRO A 108 -6.99 -6.07 13.36
N SER A 109 -6.48 -5.05 12.64
CA SER A 109 -6.90 -4.78 11.26
C SER A 109 -6.45 -5.86 10.26
N SER A 110 -5.38 -6.63 10.59
CA SER A 110 -4.99 -7.81 9.79
C SER A 110 -6.05 -8.90 9.88
N ILE A 111 -6.68 -9.09 11.05
CA ILE A 111 -7.76 -10.08 11.23
C ILE A 111 -9.05 -9.63 10.51
N VAL A 112 -9.34 -8.33 10.48
CA VAL A 112 -10.46 -7.82 9.66
C VAL A 112 -10.19 -8.13 8.19
N ALA A 113 -9.01 -7.76 7.67
CA ALA A 113 -8.64 -8.04 6.29
C ALA A 113 -8.62 -9.55 5.96
N TYR A 114 -8.16 -10.38 6.90
CA TYR A 114 -8.19 -11.84 6.79
C TYR A 114 -9.61 -12.39 6.60
N ASN A 115 -10.57 -11.92 7.39
CA ASN A 115 -11.96 -12.36 7.31
C ASN A 115 -12.62 -12.01 5.96
N ASP A 116 -12.20 -10.91 5.35
CA ASP A 116 -12.73 -10.40 4.08
C ASP A 116 -11.95 -10.93 2.84
N SER A 117 -10.92 -11.76 3.03
CA SER A 117 -10.01 -12.20 1.98
C SER A 117 -9.94 -13.71 1.82
N ALA A 118 -9.36 -14.17 0.69
CA ALA A 118 -9.08 -15.60 0.46
C ALA A 118 -8.04 -16.17 1.42
N LEU A 119 -7.30 -15.33 2.16
CA LEU A 119 -6.33 -15.78 3.15
C LEU A 119 -6.95 -16.68 4.23
N LYS A 120 -8.23 -16.47 4.59
CA LYS A 120 -8.98 -17.32 5.53
C LYS A 120 -9.05 -18.79 5.11
N TYR A 121 -9.01 -19.07 3.82
CA TYR A 121 -9.02 -20.42 3.27
C TYR A 121 -7.62 -21.05 3.23
N MET A 122 -6.62 -20.22 2.96
CA MET A 122 -5.22 -20.65 2.83
C MET A 122 -4.53 -20.80 4.19
N TYR A 123 -4.90 -19.94 5.15
CA TYR A 123 -4.23 -19.81 6.43
C TYR A 123 -5.23 -19.69 7.60
N PRO A 124 -6.04 -20.75 7.85
CA PRO A 124 -7.05 -20.71 8.91
C PRO A 124 -6.46 -20.50 10.32
N GLU A 125 -5.19 -20.88 10.56
CA GLU A 125 -4.51 -20.73 11.86
C GLU A 125 -4.32 -19.26 12.26
N LEU A 126 -4.27 -18.32 11.30
CA LEU A 126 -4.13 -16.89 11.58
C LEU A 126 -5.28 -16.35 12.45
N ALA A 127 -6.47 -16.95 12.37
CA ALA A 127 -7.60 -16.58 13.22
C ALA A 127 -7.30 -16.70 14.73
N SER A 128 -6.29 -17.48 15.11
CA SER A 128 -5.87 -17.66 16.51
C SER A 128 -4.72 -16.75 16.96
N ALA A 129 -4.16 -15.93 16.06
CA ALA A 129 -3.12 -14.98 16.41
C ALA A 129 -3.65 -13.93 17.38
N SER A 130 -2.86 -13.59 18.41
CA SER A 130 -3.24 -12.58 19.38
C SER A 130 -3.26 -11.19 18.76
N THR A 131 -4.25 -10.38 19.11
CA THR A 131 -4.36 -8.97 18.70
C THR A 131 -4.33 -8.00 19.89
N ASP A 132 -4.25 -8.48 21.11
CA ASP A 132 -4.42 -7.67 22.33
C ASP A 132 -3.21 -6.76 22.63
N PHE A 133 -2.08 -6.98 21.97
CA PHE A 133 -0.82 -6.28 22.22
C PHE A 133 -0.65 -4.99 21.42
N VAL A 134 -1.52 -4.69 20.45
CA VAL A 134 -1.42 -3.52 19.58
C VAL A 134 -2.81 -3.00 19.22
N ASP A 135 -2.95 -1.69 19.06
CA ASP A 135 -4.19 -1.09 18.54
C ASP A 135 -4.12 -0.85 17.02
N THR A 136 -5.22 -0.36 16.45
CA THR A 136 -5.33 -0.05 15.02
C THR A 136 -4.46 1.14 14.57
N SER A 137 -3.89 1.90 15.51
CA SER A 137 -2.94 3.00 15.27
C SER A 137 -1.49 2.56 15.47
N PHE A 138 -1.24 1.25 15.58
CA PHE A 138 0.08 0.62 15.74
C PHE A 138 0.76 0.91 17.08
N VAL A 139 0.01 1.43 18.07
CA VAL A 139 0.50 1.68 19.43
C VAL A 139 0.53 0.37 20.21
N VAL A 140 1.70 0.05 20.78
CA VAL A 140 1.97 -1.25 21.40
C VAL A 140 1.74 -1.23 22.92
N ASN A 141 1.01 -2.24 23.41
CA ASN A 141 0.98 -2.61 24.80
C ASN A 141 2.09 -3.63 25.10
N VAL A 142 3.22 -3.16 25.60
CA VAL A 142 4.41 -3.99 25.83
C VAL A 142 4.14 -5.10 26.86
N GLU A 143 3.27 -4.89 27.85
CA GLU A 143 2.95 -5.92 28.85
C GLU A 143 2.21 -7.11 28.21
N GLU A 144 1.28 -6.85 27.28
CA GLU A 144 0.60 -7.90 26.52
C GLU A 144 1.54 -8.55 25.51
N LEU A 145 2.40 -7.75 24.86
CA LEU A 145 3.38 -8.25 23.89
C LEU A 145 4.37 -9.23 24.54
N ILE A 146 4.90 -8.94 25.74
CA ILE A 146 5.83 -9.81 26.48
C ILE A 146 5.19 -11.18 26.80
N LYS A 147 3.88 -11.24 27.02
CA LYS A 147 3.17 -12.52 27.26
C LYS A 147 3.23 -13.45 26.06
N LEU A 148 3.33 -12.89 24.86
CA LEU A 148 3.50 -13.66 23.62
C LEU A 148 4.90 -14.25 23.49
N LYS A 149 5.88 -13.78 24.28
CA LYS A 149 7.30 -14.20 24.23
C LYS A 149 7.83 -14.17 22.79
N PRO A 150 7.75 -13.02 22.10
CA PRO A 150 8.19 -12.94 20.71
C PRO A 150 9.72 -13.12 20.62
N ASP A 151 10.18 -13.87 19.61
CA ASP A 151 11.59 -13.89 19.22
C ASP A 151 11.94 -12.62 18.42
N VAL A 152 10.94 -12.11 17.67
CA VAL A 152 11.06 -10.90 16.87
C VAL A 152 9.69 -10.26 16.66
N VAL A 153 9.68 -8.92 16.54
CA VAL A 153 8.50 -8.12 16.24
C VAL A 153 8.77 -7.27 14.99
N PHE A 154 7.83 -7.23 14.06
CA PHE A 154 7.85 -6.32 12.92
C PHE A 154 7.02 -5.07 13.22
N GLN A 155 7.61 -3.88 12.96
CA GLN A 155 6.97 -2.58 13.16
C GLN A 155 7.28 -1.64 11.98
N TRP A 156 6.40 -0.68 11.74
CA TRP A 156 6.63 0.40 10.78
C TRP A 156 7.86 1.23 11.15
N ASN A 157 8.71 1.56 10.19
CA ASN A 157 9.95 2.31 10.38
C ASN A 157 9.74 3.75 10.88
N TYR A 158 8.54 4.31 10.69
CA TYR A 158 8.18 5.65 11.16
C TYR A 158 7.61 5.69 12.60
N MET A 159 7.50 4.53 13.25
CA MET A 159 6.99 4.41 14.62
C MET A 159 8.14 4.38 15.66
N ASP A 160 9.02 5.38 15.61
CA ASP A 160 10.26 5.44 16.39
C ASP A 160 10.05 5.22 17.91
N ASP A 161 9.02 5.87 18.47
CA ASP A 161 8.72 5.76 19.91
C ASP A 161 8.28 4.33 20.28
N GLU A 162 7.51 3.66 19.43
CA GLU A 162 7.06 2.29 19.67
C GLU A 162 8.19 1.28 19.48
N ILE A 163 9.05 1.48 18.46
CA ILE A 163 10.26 0.67 18.26
C ILE A 163 11.14 0.76 19.51
N LYS A 164 11.46 1.99 19.95
CA LYS A 164 12.28 2.21 21.13
C LYS A 164 11.68 1.59 22.38
N LYS A 165 10.38 1.72 22.59
CA LYS A 165 9.66 1.18 23.75
C LYS A 165 9.75 -0.36 23.83
N MET A 166 9.68 -1.05 22.69
CA MET A 166 9.85 -2.49 22.59
C MET A 166 11.31 -2.90 22.84
N GLU A 167 12.27 -2.16 22.26
CA GLU A 167 13.70 -2.42 22.45
C GLU A 167 14.16 -2.19 23.90
N ASP A 168 13.65 -1.14 24.56
CA ASP A 168 13.92 -0.88 25.99
C ASP A 168 13.40 -2.02 26.88
N ALA A 169 12.40 -2.78 26.42
CA ALA A 169 11.91 -4.00 27.06
C ALA A 169 12.67 -5.28 26.66
N GLY A 170 13.74 -5.16 25.87
CA GLY A 170 14.58 -6.28 25.42
C GLY A 170 14.00 -7.09 24.26
N ILE A 171 13.02 -6.56 23.53
CA ILE A 171 12.40 -7.22 22.38
C ILE A 171 13.19 -6.85 21.11
N LYS A 172 13.51 -7.84 20.27
CA LYS A 172 14.13 -7.63 18.96
C LYS A 172 13.06 -7.10 17.98
N VAL A 173 13.34 -5.95 17.36
CA VAL A 173 12.40 -5.30 16.42
C VAL A 173 13.05 -5.18 15.05
N ILE A 174 12.33 -5.56 14.01
CA ILE A 174 12.67 -5.32 12.60
C ILE A 174 11.74 -4.23 12.09
N ALA A 175 12.32 -3.12 11.67
CA ALA A 175 11.60 -1.98 11.14
C ALA A 175 11.41 -2.12 9.62
N LEU A 176 10.17 -1.96 9.14
CA LEU A 176 9.83 -2.05 7.72
C LEU A 176 9.26 -0.74 7.20
N GLN A 177 9.68 -0.35 6.01
CA GLN A 177 9.14 0.74 5.21
C GLN A 177 8.13 0.16 4.20
N TYR A 178 7.17 0.98 3.78
CA TYR A 178 6.17 0.57 2.81
C TYR A 178 5.77 1.74 1.92
N GLY A 179 5.59 1.48 0.63
CA GLY A 179 5.14 2.48 -0.34
C GLY A 179 5.60 2.20 -1.78
N SER A 180 6.50 1.24 -1.98
CA SER A 180 7.03 0.88 -3.30
C SER A 180 7.12 -0.64 -3.49
N ILE A 181 7.38 -1.06 -4.72
CA ILE A 181 7.68 -2.47 -5.02
C ILE A 181 9.05 -2.86 -4.46
N ASP A 182 10.01 -1.95 -4.47
CA ASP A 182 11.34 -2.20 -3.87
C ASP A 182 11.23 -2.47 -2.36
N ASP A 183 10.33 -1.76 -1.66
CA ASP A 183 10.02 -2.04 -0.26
C ASP A 183 9.44 -3.45 -0.09
N LEU A 184 8.47 -3.83 -0.94
CA LEU A 184 7.88 -5.18 -0.92
C LEU A 184 8.93 -6.27 -1.13
N GLU A 185 9.80 -6.12 -2.12
CA GLU A 185 10.88 -7.07 -2.38
C GLU A 185 11.85 -7.17 -1.19
N THR A 186 12.15 -6.03 -0.57
CA THR A 186 12.95 -6.00 0.68
C THR A 186 12.27 -6.78 1.80
N TRP A 187 10.94 -6.66 1.95
CA TRP A 187 10.18 -7.46 2.94
C TRP A 187 10.28 -8.96 2.65
N ILE A 188 10.07 -9.35 1.39
CA ILE A 188 10.17 -10.75 0.95
C ILE A 188 11.58 -11.30 1.28
N GLN A 189 12.63 -10.53 1.01
CA GLN A 189 14.01 -10.91 1.30
C GLN A 189 14.30 -11.00 2.80
N ILE A 190 13.86 -10.02 3.60
CA ILE A 190 14.00 -10.02 5.07
C ILE A 190 13.31 -11.23 5.68
N ILE A 191 12.05 -11.49 5.29
CA ILE A 191 11.29 -12.65 5.78
C ILE A 191 11.98 -13.96 5.38
N ALA A 192 12.43 -14.05 4.12
CA ALA A 192 13.09 -15.24 3.62
C ALA A 192 14.42 -15.52 4.33
N THR A 193 15.27 -14.50 4.51
CA THR A 193 16.53 -14.61 5.27
C THR A 193 16.27 -15.06 6.70
N MET A 194 15.27 -14.46 7.35
CA MET A 194 14.86 -14.82 8.72
C MET A 194 14.41 -16.27 8.83
N MET A 195 13.70 -16.77 7.83
CA MET A 195 13.07 -18.09 7.83
C MET A 195 13.88 -19.17 7.08
N GLY A 196 15.06 -18.83 6.52
CA GLY A 196 15.88 -19.74 5.71
C GLY A 196 15.19 -20.17 4.42
N LYS A 197 14.55 -19.20 3.71
CA LYS A 197 13.73 -19.40 2.52
C LYS A 197 14.20 -18.55 1.33
N GLU A 198 15.49 -18.27 1.21
CA GLU A 198 16.07 -17.37 0.21
C GLU A 198 15.73 -17.77 -1.23
N ASP A 199 15.76 -19.09 -1.53
CA ASP A 199 15.34 -19.59 -2.84
C ASP A 199 13.88 -19.23 -3.13
N ARG A 200 13.01 -19.27 -2.11
CA ARG A 200 11.60 -18.92 -2.25
C ARG A 200 11.41 -17.42 -2.51
N ALA A 201 12.20 -16.56 -1.86
CA ALA A 201 12.18 -15.13 -2.16
C ALA A 201 12.51 -14.87 -3.63
N LYS A 202 13.56 -15.52 -4.12
CA LYS A 202 13.95 -15.40 -5.53
C LYS A 202 12.83 -15.86 -6.48
N GLU A 203 12.22 -17.02 -6.22
CA GLU A 203 11.09 -17.53 -7.01
C GLU A 203 9.92 -16.53 -7.05
N LEU A 204 9.56 -15.94 -5.91
CA LEU A 204 8.45 -14.98 -5.81
C LEU A 204 8.76 -13.70 -6.59
N ILE A 205 9.96 -13.15 -6.43
CA ILE A 205 10.39 -11.91 -7.10
C ILE A 205 10.50 -12.15 -8.62
N ASP A 206 11.14 -13.24 -9.05
CA ASP A 206 11.23 -13.59 -10.47
C ASP A 206 9.83 -13.79 -11.09
N TYR A 207 8.91 -14.45 -10.38
CA TYR A 207 7.54 -14.65 -10.84
C TYR A 207 6.77 -13.32 -10.94
N PHE A 208 6.95 -12.44 -9.96
CA PHE A 208 6.37 -11.11 -9.96
C PHE A 208 6.77 -10.34 -11.22
N HIS A 209 8.08 -10.19 -11.46
CA HIS A 209 8.58 -9.45 -12.62
C HIS A 209 8.17 -10.08 -13.94
N ALA A 210 8.23 -11.40 -14.08
CA ALA A 210 7.82 -12.09 -15.31
C ALA A 210 6.36 -11.81 -15.69
N ASN A 211 5.45 -11.70 -14.70
CA ASN A 211 4.05 -11.37 -14.96
C ASN A 211 3.84 -9.88 -15.31
N VAL A 212 4.64 -8.98 -14.75
CA VAL A 212 4.62 -7.55 -15.14
C VAL A 212 5.17 -7.38 -16.55
N ASP A 213 6.31 -8.00 -16.86
CA ASP A 213 6.94 -7.97 -18.18
C ASP A 213 6.00 -8.51 -19.27
N GLU A 214 5.16 -9.51 -18.96
CA GLU A 214 4.14 -10.04 -19.89
C GLU A 214 3.13 -8.96 -20.29
N VAL A 215 2.65 -8.17 -19.33
CA VAL A 215 1.72 -7.06 -19.59
C VAL A 215 2.41 -5.94 -20.36
N ASP A 216 3.62 -5.56 -19.95
CA ASP A 216 4.40 -4.53 -20.65
C ASP A 216 4.66 -4.89 -22.10
N ALA A 217 5.00 -6.16 -22.37
CA ALA A 217 5.18 -6.65 -23.74
C ALA A 217 3.89 -6.60 -24.55
N ALA A 218 2.75 -6.95 -23.96
CA ALA A 218 1.45 -6.88 -24.65
C ALA A 218 1.03 -5.43 -24.94
N LEU A 219 1.42 -4.48 -24.09
CA LEU A 219 1.07 -3.05 -24.22
C LEU A 219 2.19 -2.19 -24.86
N ALA A 220 3.26 -2.80 -25.37
CA ALA A 220 4.41 -2.05 -25.92
C ALA A 220 4.07 -1.07 -27.05
N GLY A 221 2.99 -1.33 -27.81
CA GLY A 221 2.53 -0.48 -28.91
C GLY A 221 1.34 0.42 -28.58
N VAL A 222 0.90 0.44 -27.33
CA VAL A 222 -0.25 1.26 -26.91
C VAL A 222 0.21 2.68 -26.62
N GLU A 223 -0.37 3.63 -27.36
CA GLU A 223 -0.12 5.07 -27.22
C GLU A 223 -1.33 5.80 -26.58
N ASP A 224 -2.49 5.16 -26.53
CA ASP A 224 -3.74 5.72 -25.99
C ASP A 224 -3.96 5.23 -24.56
N TYR A 225 -3.75 6.14 -23.61
CA TYR A 225 -3.80 5.84 -22.18
C TYR A 225 -5.20 6.11 -21.64
N SER A 226 -5.76 5.16 -20.91
CA SER A 226 -7.05 5.32 -20.24
C SER A 226 -6.98 6.36 -19.12
N ASN A 227 -7.94 7.29 -19.10
CA ASN A 227 -8.08 8.28 -18.03
C ASN A 227 -8.87 7.64 -16.88
N VAL A 228 -8.19 7.31 -15.76
CA VAL A 228 -8.76 6.53 -14.66
C VAL A 228 -8.72 7.29 -13.35
N LEU A 229 -9.83 7.26 -12.60
CA LEU A 229 -9.93 7.84 -11.27
C LEU A 229 -9.96 6.73 -10.20
N LEU A 230 -9.10 6.86 -9.20
CA LEU A 230 -9.12 6.01 -8.01
C LEU A 230 -9.81 6.75 -6.89
N ILE A 231 -10.92 6.21 -6.40
CA ILE A 231 -11.78 6.87 -5.42
C ILE A 231 -12.04 5.97 -4.21
N SER A 232 -12.23 6.60 -3.07
CA SER A 232 -12.71 5.98 -1.83
C SER A 232 -13.85 6.81 -1.23
N ASP A 233 -14.32 6.47 -0.01
CA ASP A 233 -15.36 7.20 0.70
C ASP A 233 -15.04 8.70 0.84
N ASP A 234 -16.08 9.51 1.02
CA ASP A 234 -15.99 10.96 1.27
C ASP A 234 -15.26 11.73 0.16
N MET A 235 -15.43 11.34 -1.11
CA MET A 235 -14.77 12.01 -2.23
C MET A 235 -13.25 12.08 -2.07
N LYS A 236 -12.64 11.01 -1.63
CA LYS A 236 -11.19 10.91 -1.52
C LYS A 236 -10.62 10.17 -2.72
N VAL A 237 -9.54 10.68 -3.24
CA VAL A 237 -8.79 10.10 -4.35
C VAL A 237 -7.35 9.84 -3.98
N THR A 238 -6.73 8.93 -4.70
CA THR A 238 -5.28 8.72 -4.65
C THR A 238 -4.62 9.53 -5.75
N GLY A 239 -3.70 10.41 -5.36
CA GLY A 239 -2.81 11.15 -6.27
C GLY A 239 -1.58 10.33 -6.64
N THR A 240 -0.38 10.94 -6.57
CA THR A 240 0.88 10.19 -6.67
C THR A 240 1.12 9.37 -5.41
N GLY A 241 1.46 8.11 -5.57
CA GLY A 241 1.73 7.17 -4.47
C GLY A 241 1.99 5.78 -5.03
N PHE A 242 1.73 4.75 -4.24
CA PHE A 242 1.93 3.36 -4.64
C PHE A 242 1.12 2.93 -5.88
N SER A 243 -0.01 3.59 -6.15
CA SER A 243 -0.83 3.34 -7.34
C SER A 243 -0.10 3.66 -8.64
N SER A 244 0.90 4.53 -8.62
CA SER A 244 1.64 4.94 -9.81
C SER A 244 2.28 3.76 -10.53
N TYR A 245 2.79 2.78 -9.80
CA TYR A 245 3.43 1.59 -10.38
C TYR A 245 2.46 0.80 -11.27
N TRP A 246 1.31 0.38 -10.75
CA TRP A 246 0.39 -0.44 -11.52
C TRP A 246 -0.38 0.36 -12.59
N LEU A 247 -0.55 1.68 -12.43
CA LEU A 247 -1.07 2.55 -13.48
C LEU A 247 -0.08 2.71 -14.64
N GLU A 248 1.21 2.83 -14.36
CA GLU A 248 2.25 2.89 -15.40
C GLU A 248 2.26 1.63 -16.25
N HIS A 249 2.29 0.45 -15.62
CA HIS A 249 2.33 -0.84 -16.30
C HIS A 249 1.00 -1.17 -17.01
N SER A 250 -0.14 -0.64 -16.57
CA SER A 250 -1.42 -0.82 -17.25
C SER A 250 -1.72 0.27 -18.29
N LYS A 251 -0.79 1.21 -18.55
CA LYS A 251 -0.97 2.34 -19.46
C LYS A 251 -2.18 3.20 -19.14
N ALA A 252 -2.28 3.65 -17.90
CA ALA A 252 -3.33 4.54 -17.43
C ALA A 252 -2.79 5.90 -16.97
N ILE A 253 -3.63 6.91 -17.07
CA ILE A 253 -3.38 8.26 -16.55
C ILE A 253 -4.32 8.49 -15.37
N ASN A 254 -3.74 8.85 -14.22
CA ASN A 254 -4.51 9.33 -13.10
C ASN A 254 -4.63 10.87 -13.19
N PRO A 255 -5.83 11.44 -13.42
CA PRO A 255 -6.00 12.89 -13.51
C PRO A 255 -5.71 13.61 -12.18
N ALA A 256 -5.75 12.90 -11.06
CA ALA A 256 -5.32 13.39 -9.75
C ALA A 256 -3.79 13.24 -9.53
N GLY A 257 -3.04 12.78 -10.52
CA GLY A 257 -1.60 12.46 -10.40
C GLY A 257 -0.70 13.65 -10.06
N ASP A 258 -1.12 14.89 -10.32
CA ASP A 258 -0.40 16.09 -9.90
C ASP A 258 -0.54 16.39 -8.40
N LEU A 259 -1.51 15.75 -7.74
CA LEU A 259 -1.72 15.86 -6.30
C LEU A 259 -0.82 14.86 -5.58
N SER A 260 -0.08 15.31 -4.58
CA SER A 260 0.81 14.44 -3.82
C SER A 260 0.07 13.79 -2.65
N GLY A 261 0.11 12.47 -2.56
CA GLY A 261 -0.40 11.67 -1.45
C GLY A 261 -1.63 10.85 -1.76
N GLU A 262 -2.15 10.22 -0.72
CA GLU A 262 -3.31 9.33 -0.74
C GLU A 262 -4.45 9.92 0.10
N ALA A 263 -5.67 9.46 -0.14
CA ALA A 263 -6.88 9.92 0.57
C ALA A 263 -7.09 11.45 0.52
N LEU A 264 -6.83 12.05 -0.64
CA LEU A 264 -6.95 13.48 -0.88
C LEU A 264 -8.42 13.87 -1.12
N ASN A 265 -8.91 14.89 -0.42
CA ASN A 265 -10.27 15.37 -0.63
C ASN A 265 -10.39 16.11 -1.95
N ILE A 266 -11.40 15.77 -2.72
CA ILE A 266 -11.81 16.45 -3.95
C ILE A 266 -13.29 16.85 -3.87
N ASN A 267 -13.80 17.46 -4.93
CA ASN A 267 -15.20 17.82 -5.10
C ASN A 267 -15.69 17.42 -6.50
N MET A 268 -17.01 17.48 -6.72
CA MET A 268 -17.60 17.11 -8.00
C MET A 268 -17.17 17.99 -9.16
N GLU A 269 -16.79 19.28 -8.92
CA GLU A 269 -16.28 20.16 -10.00
C GLU A 269 -14.96 19.61 -10.57
N GLN A 270 -14.06 19.11 -9.70
CA GLN A 270 -12.82 18.46 -10.11
C GLN A 270 -13.11 17.15 -10.86
N VAL A 271 -14.05 16.33 -10.40
CA VAL A 271 -14.47 15.10 -11.10
C VAL A 271 -14.99 15.43 -12.51
N TYR A 272 -15.81 16.47 -12.65
CA TYR A 272 -16.33 16.90 -13.95
C TYR A 272 -15.24 17.44 -14.88
N GLU A 273 -14.26 18.17 -14.35
CA GLU A 273 -13.09 18.65 -15.09
C GLU A 273 -12.25 17.48 -15.61
N TRP A 274 -11.99 16.51 -14.74
CA TRP A 274 -11.21 15.33 -15.10
C TRP A 274 -11.96 14.36 -16.01
N ASN A 275 -13.27 14.26 -15.85
CA ASN A 275 -14.18 13.39 -16.58
C ASN A 275 -13.58 12.01 -16.90
N PRO A 276 -13.29 11.18 -15.88
CA PRO A 276 -12.61 9.91 -16.07
C PRO A 276 -13.44 8.97 -16.98
N SER A 277 -12.72 8.18 -17.79
CA SER A 277 -13.34 7.14 -18.62
C SER A 277 -13.60 5.86 -17.83
N ILE A 278 -12.83 5.63 -16.74
CA ILE A 278 -12.97 4.47 -15.86
C ILE A 278 -12.81 4.96 -14.40
N ILE A 279 -13.58 4.38 -13.49
CA ILE A 279 -13.45 4.62 -12.04
C ILE A 279 -13.15 3.30 -11.35
N TYR A 280 -12.08 3.30 -10.53
CA TYR A 280 -11.76 2.20 -9.63
C TYR A 280 -12.03 2.62 -8.19
N ILE A 281 -12.80 1.82 -7.47
CA ILE A 281 -13.14 2.03 -6.07
C ILE A 281 -12.24 1.13 -5.21
N GLY A 282 -11.46 1.73 -4.32
CA GLY A 282 -10.58 1.02 -3.41
C GLY A 282 -11.32 0.20 -2.35
N ASN A 283 -10.61 -0.63 -1.62
CA ASN A 283 -11.19 -1.58 -0.66
C ASN A 283 -11.27 -1.08 0.79
N PHE A 284 -10.73 0.12 1.08
CA PHE A 284 -10.85 0.73 2.42
C PHE A 284 -12.15 1.51 2.61
N THR A 285 -13.18 1.23 1.80
CA THR A 285 -14.41 1.98 1.72
C THR A 285 -15.63 1.08 1.59
N GLN A 286 -16.78 1.54 2.10
CA GLN A 286 -18.07 0.89 1.90
C GLN A 286 -18.68 1.21 0.53
N LEU A 287 -18.15 2.22 -0.17
CA LEU A 287 -18.60 2.63 -1.50
C LEU A 287 -18.58 1.45 -2.48
N GLN A 288 -19.67 1.30 -3.22
CA GLN A 288 -19.85 0.24 -4.22
C GLN A 288 -20.04 0.85 -5.62
N PRO A 289 -19.73 0.12 -6.70
CA PRO A 289 -19.99 0.57 -8.07
C PRO A 289 -21.45 1.02 -8.27
N SER A 290 -22.43 0.30 -7.70
CA SER A 290 -23.83 0.64 -7.80
C SER A 290 -24.20 2.00 -7.18
N ASP A 291 -23.42 2.51 -6.24
CA ASP A 291 -23.69 3.81 -5.60
C ASP A 291 -23.46 4.96 -6.59
N LEU A 292 -22.44 4.83 -7.44
CA LEU A 292 -22.16 5.79 -8.51
C LEU A 292 -23.04 5.53 -9.74
N LEU A 293 -23.14 4.27 -10.19
CA LEU A 293 -23.89 3.90 -11.40
C LEU A 293 -25.39 4.24 -11.27
N GLU A 294 -25.98 4.10 -10.09
CA GLU A 294 -27.38 4.42 -9.82
C GLU A 294 -27.55 5.83 -9.21
N ASN A 295 -26.45 6.62 -9.17
CA ASN A 295 -26.45 8.01 -8.67
C ASN A 295 -27.08 8.15 -7.27
N LYS A 296 -26.69 7.28 -6.33
CA LYS A 296 -27.29 7.19 -4.99
C LYS A 296 -26.70 8.15 -3.97
N LEU A 297 -25.57 8.79 -4.27
CA LEU A 297 -24.86 9.65 -3.33
C LEU A 297 -25.53 11.02 -3.23
N GLU A 298 -26.01 11.39 -2.04
CA GLU A 298 -26.75 12.62 -1.83
C GLU A 298 -25.85 13.86 -2.01
N GLY A 299 -26.28 14.77 -2.87
CA GLY A 299 -25.54 16.01 -3.16
C GLY A 299 -24.46 15.88 -4.25
N GLU A 300 -24.28 14.70 -4.83
CA GLU A 300 -23.33 14.42 -5.90
C GLU A 300 -24.08 13.94 -7.15
N ASP A 301 -23.73 14.47 -8.31
CA ASP A 301 -24.30 14.01 -9.59
C ASP A 301 -23.25 13.30 -10.46
N TRP A 302 -23.18 11.99 -10.29
CA TRP A 302 -22.28 11.12 -11.03
C TRP A 302 -22.79 10.78 -12.44
N SER A 303 -24.07 10.99 -12.73
CA SER A 303 -24.74 10.58 -13.99
C SER A 303 -24.16 11.27 -15.24
N VAL A 304 -23.42 12.36 -15.05
CA VAL A 304 -22.80 13.13 -16.14
C VAL A 304 -21.35 12.74 -16.40
N VAL A 305 -20.75 11.87 -15.59
CA VAL A 305 -19.37 11.38 -15.72
C VAL A 305 -19.32 10.24 -16.76
N ASP A 306 -18.36 10.26 -17.66
CA ASP A 306 -18.31 9.30 -18.76
C ASP A 306 -18.14 7.85 -18.28
N ALA A 307 -17.33 7.59 -17.25
CA ALA A 307 -17.24 6.27 -16.63
C ALA A 307 -18.61 5.73 -16.18
N VAL A 308 -19.43 6.57 -15.55
CA VAL A 308 -20.76 6.18 -15.07
C VAL A 308 -21.73 5.95 -16.22
N LYS A 309 -21.72 6.83 -17.23
CA LYS A 309 -22.59 6.67 -18.43
C LYS A 309 -22.31 5.38 -19.18
N ASN A 310 -21.04 4.97 -19.20
CA ASN A 310 -20.60 3.79 -19.94
C ASN A 310 -20.61 2.50 -19.09
N GLY A 311 -20.87 2.60 -17.79
CA GLY A 311 -20.85 1.46 -16.88
C GLY A 311 -19.44 1.05 -16.42
N GLU A 312 -18.43 1.89 -16.65
CA GLU A 312 -17.02 1.62 -16.38
C GLU A 312 -16.63 2.00 -14.94
N VAL A 313 -17.30 1.41 -13.97
CA VAL A 313 -17.07 1.61 -12.54
C VAL A 313 -16.84 0.27 -11.87
N TYR A 314 -15.68 0.07 -11.27
CA TYR A 314 -15.22 -1.20 -10.77
C TYR A 314 -14.78 -1.14 -9.31
N LYS A 315 -15.09 -2.18 -8.53
CA LYS A 315 -14.48 -2.40 -7.22
C LYS A 315 -13.18 -3.17 -7.40
N ILE A 316 -12.10 -2.68 -6.79
CA ILE A 316 -10.82 -3.40 -6.84
C ILE A 316 -10.95 -4.76 -6.12
N PRO A 317 -10.42 -5.86 -6.68
CA PRO A 317 -10.53 -7.20 -6.09
C PRO A 317 -9.83 -7.32 -4.73
N ILE A 318 -10.27 -8.32 -3.94
CA ILE A 318 -9.63 -8.74 -2.70
C ILE A 318 -9.22 -10.20 -2.84
N GLY A 319 -7.93 -10.43 -2.94
CA GLY A 319 -7.34 -11.76 -3.01
C GLY A 319 -6.97 -12.32 -1.65
N GLY A 320 -5.71 -12.69 -1.44
CA GLY A 320 -5.14 -12.98 -0.12
C GLY A 320 -5.04 -11.72 0.74
N TYR A 321 -4.98 -10.59 0.10
CA TYR A 321 -5.15 -9.25 0.64
C TYR A 321 -5.79 -8.36 -0.43
N ARG A 322 -5.93 -7.06 -0.18
CA ARG A 322 -6.39 -6.09 -1.19
C ARG A 322 -5.35 -5.94 -2.29
N TRP A 323 -5.81 -5.74 -3.52
CA TRP A 323 -4.89 -5.59 -4.65
C TRP A 323 -4.37 -4.16 -4.83
N ASP A 324 -5.06 -3.16 -4.27
CA ASP A 324 -4.70 -1.74 -4.39
C ASP A 324 -3.34 -1.35 -3.75
N PRO A 325 -2.92 -1.85 -2.56
CA PRO A 325 -1.58 -1.56 -2.07
C PRO A 325 -0.52 -2.49 -2.67
N PRO A 326 0.78 -2.10 -2.69
CA PRO A 326 1.86 -2.98 -3.11
C PRO A 326 1.82 -4.32 -2.37
N GLY A 327 1.89 -5.40 -3.12
CA GLY A 327 1.82 -6.73 -2.54
C GLY A 327 2.20 -7.82 -3.51
N VAL A 328 2.29 -9.04 -3.03
CA VAL A 328 2.63 -10.19 -3.89
C VAL A 328 1.62 -10.40 -5.02
N GLU A 329 0.39 -9.91 -4.86
CA GLU A 329 -0.69 -9.98 -5.86
C GLU A 329 -0.74 -8.76 -6.81
N THR A 330 0.19 -7.80 -6.70
CA THR A 330 0.26 -6.65 -7.63
C THR A 330 0.31 -7.06 -9.12
N PRO A 331 0.96 -8.16 -9.54
CA PRO A 331 0.89 -8.61 -10.93
C PRO A 331 -0.54 -8.95 -11.39
N LEU A 332 -1.38 -9.50 -10.51
CA LEU A 332 -2.80 -9.74 -10.81
C LEU A 332 -3.57 -8.43 -10.97
N MET A 333 -3.30 -7.44 -10.10
CA MET A 333 -3.86 -6.09 -10.22
C MET A 333 -3.54 -5.48 -11.59
N ILE A 334 -2.27 -5.54 -12.01
CA ILE A 334 -1.82 -5.01 -13.31
C ILE A 334 -2.52 -5.72 -14.48
N LYS A 335 -2.60 -7.05 -14.44
CA LYS A 335 -3.31 -7.85 -15.48
C LYS A 335 -4.80 -7.49 -15.54
N TRP A 336 -5.46 -7.37 -14.38
CA TRP A 336 -6.87 -7.02 -14.28
C TRP A 336 -7.15 -5.61 -14.85
N LEU A 337 -6.33 -4.62 -14.48
CA LEU A 337 -6.42 -3.26 -15.00
C LEU A 337 -6.19 -3.25 -16.52
N ALA A 338 -5.13 -3.90 -16.98
CA ALA A 338 -4.78 -3.96 -18.39
C ALA A 338 -5.89 -4.58 -19.24
N LYS A 339 -6.54 -5.63 -18.74
CA LYS A 339 -7.68 -6.26 -19.44
C LYS A 339 -8.90 -5.34 -19.52
N ILE A 340 -9.21 -4.57 -18.48
CA ILE A 340 -10.33 -3.61 -18.49
C ILE A 340 -10.00 -2.43 -19.44
N GLN A 341 -8.79 -1.91 -19.36
CA GLN A 341 -8.40 -0.69 -20.09
C GLN A 341 -8.10 -0.96 -21.56
N HIS A 342 -7.60 -2.15 -21.89
CA HIS A 342 -7.14 -2.53 -23.24
C HIS A 342 -7.70 -3.91 -23.64
N PRO A 343 -9.03 -4.07 -23.70
CA PRO A 343 -9.66 -5.39 -23.90
C PRO A 343 -9.23 -6.09 -25.19
N GLU A 344 -8.89 -5.33 -26.24
CA GLU A 344 -8.43 -5.89 -27.52
C GLU A 344 -7.04 -6.56 -27.39
N ALA A 345 -6.13 -5.98 -26.60
CA ALA A 345 -4.80 -6.54 -26.36
C ALA A 345 -4.86 -7.83 -25.50
N PHE A 346 -5.91 -7.97 -24.70
CA PHE A 346 -6.11 -9.08 -23.76
C PHE A 346 -7.38 -9.89 -24.06
N GLU A 347 -7.83 -9.96 -25.33
CA GLU A 347 -9.04 -10.69 -25.74
C GLU A 347 -9.01 -12.17 -25.34
N ASN A 348 -7.81 -12.79 -25.36
CA ASN A 348 -7.61 -14.20 -25.05
C ASN A 348 -7.22 -14.46 -23.58
N MET A 349 -7.12 -13.43 -22.74
CA MET A 349 -6.83 -13.58 -21.31
C MET A 349 -8.11 -13.87 -20.54
N ASP A 350 -8.10 -14.97 -19.81
CA ASP A 350 -9.13 -15.31 -18.84
C ASP A 350 -8.61 -15.00 -17.42
N MET A 351 -9.20 -13.99 -16.76
CA MET A 351 -8.79 -13.59 -15.41
C MET A 351 -8.99 -14.70 -14.39
N ASN A 352 -10.01 -15.55 -14.54
CA ASN A 352 -10.21 -16.68 -13.66
C ASN A 352 -9.02 -17.64 -13.73
N GLU A 353 -8.55 -17.92 -14.94
CA GLU A 353 -7.38 -18.79 -15.16
C GLU A 353 -6.09 -18.13 -14.65
N GLU A 354 -5.92 -16.80 -14.84
CA GLU A 354 -4.75 -16.08 -14.34
C GLU A 354 -4.70 -16.08 -12.80
N VAL A 355 -5.83 -15.83 -12.13
CA VAL A 355 -5.91 -15.92 -10.67
C VAL A 355 -5.63 -17.33 -10.17
N ARG A 356 -6.20 -18.38 -10.80
CA ARG A 356 -5.91 -19.78 -10.44
C ARG A 356 -4.44 -20.13 -10.60
N LYS A 357 -3.81 -19.75 -11.72
CA LYS A 357 -2.38 -19.97 -11.96
C LYS A 357 -1.53 -19.29 -10.91
N PHE A 358 -1.86 -18.05 -10.59
CA PHE A 358 -1.16 -17.27 -9.58
C PHE A 358 -1.24 -17.94 -8.21
N TYR A 359 -2.45 -18.28 -7.75
CA TYR A 359 -2.64 -18.91 -6.44
C TYR A 359 -1.93 -20.27 -6.34
N LYS A 360 -1.91 -21.03 -7.45
CA LYS A 360 -1.15 -22.27 -7.52
C LYS A 360 0.36 -22.03 -7.42
N ALA A 361 0.90 -21.03 -8.14
CA ALA A 361 2.33 -20.75 -8.16
C ALA A 361 2.82 -20.09 -6.86
N VAL A 362 2.07 -19.09 -6.36
CA VAL A 362 2.49 -18.27 -5.22
C VAL A 362 2.12 -18.90 -3.89
N TYR A 363 0.96 -19.51 -3.77
CA TYR A 363 0.49 -20.05 -2.48
C TYR A 363 0.42 -21.58 -2.45
N ASN A 364 0.68 -22.26 -3.58
CA ASN A 364 0.43 -23.69 -3.78
C ASN A 364 -1.00 -24.10 -3.37
N PHE A 365 -1.96 -23.23 -3.66
CA PHE A 365 -3.36 -23.34 -3.27
C PHE A 365 -4.27 -23.46 -4.49
N GLU A 366 -5.27 -24.36 -4.42
CA GLU A 366 -6.28 -24.57 -5.46
C GLU A 366 -7.55 -23.81 -5.09
N LEU A 367 -7.93 -22.81 -5.91
CA LEU A 367 -9.16 -22.06 -5.72
C LEU A 367 -10.37 -22.83 -6.25
N THR A 368 -11.47 -22.82 -5.52
CA THR A 368 -12.79 -23.23 -6.03
C THR A 368 -13.42 -22.10 -6.86
N ASP A 369 -14.50 -22.41 -7.58
CA ASP A 369 -15.24 -21.39 -8.34
C ASP A 369 -15.82 -20.34 -7.39
N GLU A 370 -16.35 -20.74 -6.25
CA GLU A 370 -16.91 -19.83 -5.25
C GLU A 370 -15.84 -18.88 -4.66
N MET A 371 -14.61 -19.37 -4.43
CA MET A 371 -13.51 -18.51 -3.95
C MET A 371 -13.09 -17.51 -5.02
N LEU A 372 -13.13 -17.91 -6.30
CA LEU A 372 -12.86 -17.02 -7.41
C LEU A 372 -13.89 -15.92 -7.53
N ASP A 373 -15.16 -16.25 -7.39
CA ASP A 373 -16.27 -15.30 -7.39
C ASP A 373 -16.14 -14.33 -6.21
N GLU A 374 -15.67 -14.80 -5.03
CA GLU A 374 -15.37 -13.91 -3.89
C GLU A 374 -14.22 -12.93 -4.18
N ILE A 375 -13.17 -13.38 -4.90
CA ILE A 375 -11.99 -12.55 -5.22
C ILE A 375 -12.31 -11.51 -6.28
N LEU A 376 -12.90 -11.94 -7.39
CA LEU A 376 -13.13 -11.07 -8.55
C LEU A 376 -14.46 -10.32 -8.48
N GLY A 377 -15.42 -10.83 -7.68
CA GLY A 377 -16.75 -10.23 -7.55
C GLY A 377 -17.49 -10.12 -8.88
N ASP A 378 -18.44 -9.18 -8.94
CA ASP A 378 -19.22 -8.90 -10.16
C ASP A 378 -18.39 -8.16 -11.25
N THR A 379 -17.06 -8.14 -11.13
CA THR A 379 -16.17 -7.42 -12.07
C THR A 379 -16.01 -8.11 -13.42
N GLN A 380 -16.73 -9.20 -13.67
CA GLN A 380 -16.67 -10.01 -14.89
C GLN A 380 -17.78 -9.71 -15.91
N ASN A 381 -18.70 -8.77 -15.66
CA ASN A 381 -19.80 -8.44 -16.58
C ASN A 381 -19.53 -7.16 -17.35
#